data_38b9bb0c2e457b343a37091dd80347c5
#
_entry.id   38b9bb0c2e457b343a37091dd80347c5
#
_cell.length_a   1.000
_cell.length_b   1.000
_cell.length_c   1.000
_cell.angle_alpha   90.00
_cell.angle_beta   90.00
_cell.angle_gamma   90.00
#
_symmetry.space_group_name_H-M   'P 1'
#
loop_
_entity.id
_entity.type
_entity.pdbx_description
1 polymer ?
#
loop_
_entity_poly.entity_id
_entity_poly.type
_entity_poly.pdbx_seq_one_letter_code
_entity_poly.pdbx_strand_id
1 'polypeptide(L)'
;MINKPYEVIIIGSGATGGMAALTMAKAGVRVLVIERGPELEIKQANGTEPCNMIRRLLGVTTGNYQNQPQHPGFWKSNPLLYANKKANPYTHPPKAPFMWTQGNQVGGRSLTWGGITLRLSDEDFEASKEKEYNLEWPISYKDLESHYSEIESFLKIYGNKDDLNQLPNGEYIGKLPFTESESRFASNIKENLNLPFIHSRGFGPNEDKTKWPRYSSLGSTLKEAARLGKIEILSNHIVDKLVLNKDRKSAKSVIVVNQKNGERSELESKLIILCSSTIQTIRILLSSEESNNSNGLIDPSNSLGMNLMDHISTCRFFTVPIDKNFNDYSDKNNHHLLTGAGSFFIPIGRDSSTKKNFVGGYGIWGGIDRFEPPEVFKKYKNTKTGFLIGHGEVLPNQKNTVSLSNTNDLYGISIPHISIVWRENEKRMVSEMNRMIELIINSGNGKIIPVNEILNIPFTKQILSKSVAIKSDAPPPGYYIHEVGGAPMGNDKGNSVLDNWNRLWECNNVLVVDGACWPTSSWQSPTLTMMAITKRACEKAIRDFKG
;
A
#
# COMPACT_ATOMS: atom_id res chain seq x y z
N MET A 1 15.28 -27.47 -15.81
CA MET A 1 14.28 -28.08 -16.72
C MET A 1 12.97 -28.22 -15.94
N ILE A 2 12.00 -27.35 -16.22
CA ILE A 2 10.67 -27.37 -15.59
C ILE A 2 9.82 -28.35 -16.40
N ASN A 3 9.83 -29.63 -16.02
CA ASN A 3 9.21 -30.72 -16.80
C ASN A 3 7.73 -31.02 -16.46
N LYS A 4 7.07 -30.20 -15.66
CA LYS A 4 5.60 -30.30 -15.42
C LYS A 4 5.01 -28.90 -15.33
N PRO A 5 3.88 -28.61 -16.01
CA PRO A 5 3.23 -27.32 -15.88
C PRO A 5 2.81 -27.08 -14.42
N TYR A 6 2.96 -25.84 -13.96
CA TYR A 6 2.42 -25.44 -12.65
C TYR A 6 0.91 -25.38 -12.71
N GLU A 7 0.27 -25.76 -11.62
CA GLU A 7 -1.19 -25.63 -11.55
C GLU A 7 -1.59 -24.16 -11.46
N VAL A 8 -0.80 -23.37 -10.71
CA VAL A 8 -1.03 -21.94 -10.49
C VAL A 8 0.28 -21.14 -10.65
N ILE A 9 0.20 -20.06 -11.40
CA ILE A 9 1.23 -19.01 -11.43
C ILE A 9 0.71 -17.78 -10.68
N ILE A 10 1.47 -17.30 -9.70
CA ILE A 10 1.22 -16.05 -8.98
C ILE A 10 2.27 -15.02 -9.41
N ILE A 11 1.84 -13.83 -9.83
CA ILE A 11 2.71 -12.78 -10.30
C ILE A 11 2.86 -11.71 -9.22
N GLY A 12 4.03 -11.63 -8.61
CA GLY A 12 4.35 -10.79 -7.46
C GLY A 12 4.37 -11.55 -6.14
N SER A 13 5.31 -11.21 -5.27
CA SER A 13 5.59 -11.87 -3.99
C SER A 13 5.30 -11.02 -2.75
N GLY A 14 4.61 -9.88 -2.94
CA GLY A 14 4.22 -8.95 -1.88
C GLY A 14 3.16 -9.50 -0.93
N ALA A 15 2.43 -8.61 -0.27
CA ALA A 15 1.39 -8.99 0.71
C ALA A 15 0.30 -9.88 0.10
N THR A 16 -0.25 -9.51 -1.05
CA THR A 16 -1.28 -10.28 -1.76
C THR A 16 -0.72 -11.56 -2.38
N GLY A 17 0.46 -11.51 -3.02
CA GLY A 17 1.09 -12.69 -3.58
C GLY A 17 1.46 -13.72 -2.53
N GLY A 18 1.95 -13.28 -1.38
CA GLY A 18 2.20 -14.16 -0.23
C GLY A 18 0.92 -14.79 0.31
N MET A 19 -0.19 -14.03 0.36
CA MET A 19 -1.50 -14.56 0.80
C MET A 19 -2.07 -15.56 -0.20
N ALA A 20 -1.99 -15.27 -1.49
CA ALA A 20 -2.40 -16.19 -2.55
C ALA A 20 -1.58 -17.50 -2.48
N ALA A 21 -0.24 -17.39 -2.37
CA ALA A 21 0.64 -18.55 -2.25
C ALA A 21 0.31 -19.41 -1.04
N LEU A 22 0.07 -18.79 0.12
CA LEU A 22 -0.31 -19.51 1.34
C LEU A 22 -1.66 -20.21 1.19
N THR A 23 -2.67 -19.54 0.63
CA THR A 23 -4.01 -20.09 0.45
C THR A 23 -3.99 -21.30 -0.49
N MET A 24 -3.30 -21.18 -1.62
CA MET A 24 -3.14 -22.27 -2.58
C MET A 24 -2.31 -23.44 -2.01
N ALA A 25 -1.20 -23.15 -1.32
CA ALA A 25 -0.36 -24.18 -0.72
C ALA A 25 -1.07 -24.98 0.37
N LYS A 26 -1.90 -24.33 1.20
CA LYS A 26 -2.76 -25.00 2.19
C LYS A 26 -3.76 -25.98 1.54
N ALA A 27 -4.21 -25.70 0.34
CA ALA A 27 -5.08 -26.59 -0.43
C ALA A 27 -4.31 -27.71 -1.16
N GLY A 28 -2.98 -27.76 -1.03
CA GLY A 28 -2.13 -28.76 -1.67
C GLY A 28 -1.76 -28.46 -3.12
N VAL A 29 -2.11 -27.28 -3.64
CA VAL A 29 -1.87 -26.87 -5.03
C VAL A 29 -0.40 -26.48 -5.23
N ARG A 30 0.20 -26.91 -6.35
CA ARG A 30 1.57 -26.51 -6.73
C ARG A 30 1.59 -25.12 -7.35
N VAL A 31 2.39 -24.24 -6.80
CA VAL A 31 2.43 -22.82 -7.15
C VAL A 31 3.83 -22.38 -7.58
N LEU A 32 3.91 -21.64 -8.68
CA LEU A 32 5.06 -20.82 -9.03
C LEU A 32 4.76 -19.35 -8.70
N VAL A 33 5.58 -18.74 -7.86
CA VAL A 33 5.56 -17.30 -7.61
C VAL A 33 6.63 -16.63 -8.46
N ILE A 34 6.23 -15.76 -9.38
CA ILE A 34 7.16 -15.00 -10.23
C ILE A 34 7.37 -13.63 -9.60
N GLU A 35 8.62 -13.27 -9.34
CA GLU A 35 9.00 -11.99 -8.76
C GLU A 35 10.04 -11.28 -9.64
N ARG A 36 9.78 -10.02 -9.92
CA ARG A 36 10.69 -9.17 -10.69
C ARG A 36 12.02 -8.98 -9.99
N GLY A 37 11.99 -8.68 -8.69
CA GLY A 37 13.17 -8.35 -7.91
C GLY A 37 14.01 -9.56 -7.52
N PRO A 38 15.26 -9.33 -7.05
CA PRO A 38 16.12 -10.38 -6.54
C PRO A 38 15.63 -10.93 -5.21
N GLU A 39 16.03 -12.13 -4.90
CA GLU A 39 16.01 -12.66 -3.55
C GLU A 39 17.19 -12.08 -2.75
N LEU A 40 16.91 -11.55 -1.58
CA LEU A 40 17.88 -10.93 -0.68
C LEU A 40 18.01 -11.77 0.60
N GLU A 41 19.23 -11.88 1.10
CA GLU A 41 19.45 -12.33 2.47
C GLU A 41 19.07 -11.23 3.47
N ILE A 42 18.70 -11.60 4.69
CA ILE A 42 18.32 -10.64 5.75
C ILE A 42 19.42 -9.62 6.02
N LYS A 43 20.68 -10.06 6.04
CA LYS A 43 21.84 -9.17 6.20
C LYS A 43 21.96 -8.14 5.07
N GLN A 44 21.67 -8.57 3.84
CA GLN A 44 21.67 -7.67 2.67
C GLN A 44 20.50 -6.69 2.74
N ALA A 45 19.30 -7.17 3.12
CA ALA A 45 18.11 -6.34 3.23
C ALA A 45 18.23 -5.28 4.34
N ASN A 46 18.78 -5.63 5.50
CA ASN A 46 19.02 -4.68 6.59
C ASN A 46 20.18 -3.74 6.26
N GLY A 47 21.27 -4.26 5.72
CA GLY A 47 22.51 -3.52 5.54
C GLY A 47 23.09 -3.00 6.87
N THR A 48 24.08 -2.12 6.77
CA THR A 48 24.57 -1.33 7.91
C THR A 48 24.33 0.15 7.63
N GLU A 49 24.09 0.97 8.64
CA GLU A 49 23.75 2.38 8.42
C GLU A 49 24.84 3.17 7.64
N PRO A 50 26.14 3.00 7.85
CA PRO A 50 27.14 3.64 7.00
C PRO A 50 27.02 3.25 5.51
N CYS A 51 26.83 1.95 5.22
CA CYS A 51 26.64 1.48 3.85
C CYS A 51 25.31 1.97 3.24
N ASN A 52 24.26 1.98 4.01
CA ASN A 52 22.95 2.47 3.57
C ASN A 52 23.01 3.96 3.24
N MET A 53 23.69 4.77 4.06
CA MET A 53 23.88 6.19 3.81
C MET A 53 24.67 6.44 2.51
N ILE A 54 25.77 5.72 2.30
CA ILE A 54 26.56 5.79 1.06
C ILE A 54 25.68 5.44 -0.15
N ARG A 55 24.91 4.36 -0.08
CA ARG A 55 23.98 3.97 -1.16
C ARG A 55 22.92 5.03 -1.44
N ARG A 56 22.35 5.66 -0.39
CA ARG A 56 21.38 6.75 -0.54
C ARG A 56 22.00 7.94 -1.27
N LEU A 57 23.18 8.39 -0.83
CA LEU A 57 23.88 9.51 -1.43
C LEU A 57 24.26 9.23 -2.89
N LEU A 58 24.85 8.10 -3.18
CA LEU A 58 25.16 7.69 -4.56
C LEU A 58 23.87 7.59 -5.42
N GLY A 59 22.81 6.99 -4.89
CA GLY A 59 21.54 6.88 -5.61
C GLY A 59 20.92 8.23 -5.94
N VAL A 60 21.01 9.19 -5.03
CA VAL A 60 20.52 10.58 -5.24
C VAL A 60 21.40 11.32 -6.25
N THR A 61 22.73 11.25 -6.13
CA THR A 61 23.64 11.97 -7.01
C THR A 61 23.66 11.44 -8.43
N THR A 62 23.48 10.13 -8.61
CA THR A 62 23.37 9.48 -9.93
C THR A 62 21.98 9.56 -10.55
N GLY A 63 20.97 10.10 -9.83
CA GLY A 63 19.58 10.17 -10.28
C GLY A 63 18.88 8.81 -10.35
N ASN A 64 19.45 7.76 -9.76
CA ASN A 64 18.82 6.43 -9.72
C ASN A 64 17.54 6.41 -8.89
N TYR A 65 17.45 7.25 -7.84
CA TYR A 65 16.26 7.40 -7.00
C TYR A 65 15.67 8.80 -7.22
N GLN A 66 14.62 8.88 -8.03
CA GLN A 66 14.02 10.17 -8.42
C GLN A 66 13.06 10.70 -7.37
N ASN A 67 12.13 9.85 -6.90
CA ASN A 67 11.04 10.23 -6.00
C ASN A 67 11.26 9.73 -4.56
N GLN A 68 11.93 8.62 -4.40
CA GLN A 68 12.15 7.96 -3.12
C GLN A 68 12.79 8.89 -2.06
N PRO A 69 13.77 9.78 -2.39
CA PRO A 69 14.34 10.70 -1.42
C PRO A 69 13.35 11.68 -0.80
N GLN A 70 12.19 11.91 -1.43
CA GLN A 70 11.13 12.76 -0.91
C GLN A 70 10.25 12.04 0.12
N HIS A 71 10.37 10.71 0.20
CA HIS A 71 9.60 9.89 1.11
C HIS A 71 10.40 9.61 2.40
N PRO A 72 9.86 9.90 3.60
CA PRO A 72 10.60 9.71 4.86
C PRO A 72 11.10 8.28 5.08
N GLY A 73 10.35 7.27 4.65
CA GLY A 73 10.73 5.86 4.76
C GLY A 73 12.03 5.51 4.04
N PHE A 74 12.36 6.19 2.95
CA PHE A 74 13.61 5.98 2.22
C PHE A 74 14.85 6.23 3.09
N TRP A 75 14.80 7.21 3.98
CA TRP A 75 15.92 7.57 4.86
C TRP A 75 16.11 6.64 6.06
N LYS A 76 15.12 5.78 6.32
CA LYS A 76 15.16 4.77 7.39
C LYS A 76 15.50 3.37 6.89
N SER A 77 15.22 3.08 5.62
CA SER A 77 15.37 1.75 5.03
C SER A 77 16.62 1.64 4.17
N ASN A 78 17.04 0.39 3.91
CA ASN A 78 18.08 0.13 2.93
C ASN A 78 17.58 0.46 1.51
N PRO A 79 18.28 1.30 0.74
CA PRO A 79 17.89 1.64 -0.64
C PRO A 79 17.73 0.46 -1.58
N LEU A 80 18.36 -0.69 -1.29
CA LEU A 80 18.18 -1.93 -2.07
C LEU A 80 16.73 -2.44 -2.07
N LEU A 81 15.92 -2.02 -1.09
CA LEU A 81 14.52 -2.40 -0.99
C LEU A 81 13.60 -1.58 -1.93
N TYR A 82 14.16 -0.60 -2.64
CA TYR A 82 13.42 0.25 -3.54
C TYR A 82 13.89 0.07 -4.99
N ALA A 83 12.93 0.12 -5.91
CA ALA A 83 13.23 0.13 -7.33
C ALA A 83 13.88 1.46 -7.74
N ASN A 84 14.93 1.40 -8.55
CA ASN A 84 15.50 2.59 -9.16
C ASN A 84 14.80 2.94 -10.50
N LYS A 85 15.00 4.17 -10.96
CA LYS A 85 14.37 4.67 -12.19
C LYS A 85 14.75 3.87 -13.43
N LYS A 86 15.98 3.36 -13.54
CA LYS A 86 16.43 2.58 -14.70
C LYS A 86 15.78 1.21 -14.73
N ALA A 87 15.65 0.58 -13.55
CA ALA A 87 15.04 -0.74 -13.42
C ALA A 87 13.50 -0.68 -13.59
N ASN A 88 12.88 0.44 -13.20
CA ASN A 88 11.43 0.63 -13.24
C ASN A 88 11.05 2.00 -13.81
N PRO A 89 11.32 2.23 -15.10
CA PRO A 89 10.94 3.48 -15.74
C PRO A 89 9.42 3.59 -15.85
N TYR A 90 8.93 4.84 -15.81
CA TYR A 90 7.55 5.22 -16.10
C TYR A 90 7.50 6.66 -16.57
N THR A 91 6.37 7.05 -17.13
CA THR A 91 6.12 8.43 -17.57
C THR A 91 4.85 8.99 -16.95
N HIS A 92 4.74 10.30 -16.93
CA HIS A 92 3.54 11.03 -16.51
C HIS A 92 3.45 12.36 -17.29
N PRO A 93 2.28 12.98 -17.37
CA PRO A 93 2.16 14.31 -17.97
C PRO A 93 3.03 15.33 -17.20
N PRO A 94 3.71 16.28 -17.88
CA PRO A 94 4.57 17.26 -17.21
C PRO A 94 3.87 18.10 -16.13
N LYS A 95 2.57 18.37 -16.32
CA LYS A 95 1.75 19.16 -15.39
C LYS A 95 1.02 18.32 -14.33
N ALA A 96 1.14 16.99 -14.38
CA ALA A 96 0.52 16.05 -13.45
C ALA A 96 1.59 15.05 -12.95
N PRO A 97 2.52 15.48 -12.07
CA PRO A 97 3.58 14.62 -11.58
C PRO A 97 3.00 13.48 -10.75
N PHE A 98 3.55 12.28 -10.94
CA PHE A 98 3.24 11.10 -10.14
C PHE A 98 4.51 10.62 -9.40
N MET A 99 4.39 10.38 -8.10
CA MET A 99 5.54 10.03 -7.25
C MET A 99 5.57 8.53 -6.94
N TRP A 100 5.81 7.73 -7.96
CA TRP A 100 5.76 6.28 -7.79
C TRP A 100 6.95 5.72 -6.99
N THR A 101 6.64 5.06 -5.87
CA THR A 101 7.62 4.34 -5.06
C THR A 101 7.31 2.84 -5.08
N GLN A 102 8.29 2.04 -5.49
CA GLN A 102 8.13 0.60 -5.67
C GLN A 102 9.19 -0.18 -4.90
N GLY A 103 8.84 -1.40 -4.45
CA GLY A 103 9.80 -2.41 -4.06
C GLY A 103 10.36 -3.14 -5.30
N ASN A 104 11.59 -3.65 -5.20
CA ASN A 104 12.21 -4.44 -6.26
C ASN A 104 12.99 -5.63 -5.67
N GLN A 105 12.34 -6.46 -4.89
CA GLN A 105 12.89 -7.66 -4.26
C GLN A 105 11.76 -8.63 -3.91
N VAL A 106 12.10 -9.89 -3.67
CA VAL A 106 11.17 -10.87 -3.11
C VAL A 106 10.61 -10.33 -1.78
N GLY A 107 9.29 -10.39 -1.63
CA GLY A 107 8.57 -9.76 -0.53
C GLY A 107 7.99 -8.38 -0.86
N GLY A 108 8.45 -7.74 -1.93
CA GLY A 108 7.93 -6.47 -2.42
C GLY A 108 7.83 -5.38 -1.37
N ARG A 109 6.85 -4.52 -1.49
CA ARG A 109 6.59 -3.40 -0.54
C ARG A 109 6.21 -3.85 0.88
N SER A 110 5.90 -5.14 1.11
CA SER A 110 5.69 -5.64 2.47
C SER A 110 6.94 -5.55 3.37
N LEU A 111 8.12 -5.29 2.80
CA LEU A 111 9.35 -5.04 3.55
C LEU A 111 9.54 -3.57 3.98
N THR A 112 8.77 -2.64 3.40
CA THR A 112 8.97 -1.19 3.58
C THR A 112 7.71 -0.42 4.02
N TRP A 113 6.58 -1.08 4.17
CA TRP A 113 5.32 -0.44 4.58
C TRP A 113 5.25 -0.13 6.09
N GLY A 114 4.28 0.69 6.47
CA GLY A 114 4.08 1.08 7.88
C GLY A 114 3.49 -0.02 8.76
N GLY A 115 2.94 -1.07 8.18
CA GLY A 115 2.36 -2.19 8.94
C GLY A 115 1.03 -1.87 9.65
N ILE A 116 0.33 -0.82 9.23
CA ILE A 116 -1.01 -0.46 9.74
C ILE A 116 -2.04 -1.34 9.04
N THR A 117 -2.95 -1.93 9.83
CA THR A 117 -3.97 -2.86 9.36
C THR A 117 -5.35 -2.41 9.84
N LEU A 118 -6.12 -1.80 8.94
CA LEU A 118 -7.47 -1.32 9.21
C LEU A 118 -8.45 -2.09 8.34
N ARG A 119 -9.61 -2.48 8.90
CA ARG A 119 -10.72 -3.01 8.12
C ARG A 119 -11.48 -1.89 7.45
N LEU A 120 -11.98 -2.10 6.25
CA LEU A 120 -13.05 -1.28 5.70
C LEU A 120 -14.33 -1.53 6.49
N SER A 121 -15.21 -0.53 6.56
CA SER A 121 -16.53 -0.61 7.19
C SER A 121 -17.63 -0.88 6.16
N ASP A 122 -18.85 -1.16 6.61
CA ASP A 122 -20.01 -1.25 5.71
C ASP A 122 -20.20 0.04 4.89
N GLU A 123 -19.98 1.21 5.51
CA GLU A 123 -20.09 2.51 4.83
C GLU A 123 -19.10 2.63 3.64
N ASP A 124 -17.93 2.00 3.72
CA ASP A 124 -16.94 2.04 2.63
C ASP A 124 -17.37 1.16 1.46
N PHE A 125 -17.96 -0.02 1.73
CA PHE A 125 -18.50 -0.89 0.69
C PHE A 125 -19.79 -0.32 0.07
N GLU A 126 -20.52 0.51 0.79
CA GLU A 126 -21.73 1.17 0.36
C GLU A 126 -21.52 2.58 -0.20
N ALA A 127 -20.27 3.00 -0.41
CA ALA A 127 -19.91 4.34 -0.87
C ALA A 127 -20.65 4.79 -2.13
N SER A 128 -20.98 3.86 -3.04
CA SER A 128 -21.74 4.14 -4.27
C SER A 128 -23.17 4.65 -4.05
N LYS A 129 -23.71 4.59 -2.82
CA LYS A 129 -24.97 5.24 -2.47
C LYS A 129 -24.88 6.76 -2.57
N GLU A 130 -23.67 7.32 -2.49
CA GLU A 130 -23.40 8.73 -2.76
C GLU A 130 -23.28 8.95 -4.28
N LYS A 131 -23.98 9.97 -4.81
CA LYS A 131 -24.11 10.21 -6.27
C LYS A 131 -22.78 10.46 -7.01
N GLU A 132 -21.75 10.88 -6.29
CA GLU A 132 -20.43 11.19 -6.80
C GLU A 132 -19.63 9.94 -7.17
N TYR A 133 -20.04 8.77 -6.68
CA TYR A 133 -19.41 7.49 -7.03
C TYR A 133 -20.13 6.87 -8.23
N ASN A 134 -19.37 6.55 -9.26
CA ASN A 134 -19.85 5.90 -10.48
C ASN A 134 -19.48 4.41 -10.56
N LEU A 135 -18.85 3.88 -9.51
CA LEU A 135 -18.46 2.48 -9.36
C LEU A 135 -18.92 1.98 -7.99
N GLU A 136 -19.31 0.73 -7.92
CA GLU A 136 -19.79 0.08 -6.70
C GLU A 136 -19.02 -1.20 -6.39
N TRP A 137 -18.90 -1.52 -5.10
CA TRP A 137 -18.41 -2.79 -4.66
C TRP A 137 -19.45 -3.89 -4.91
N PRO A 138 -19.10 -5.02 -5.59
CA PRO A 138 -20.00 -6.16 -5.75
C PRO A 138 -19.98 -7.09 -4.53
N ILE A 139 -19.33 -6.68 -3.46
CA ILE A 139 -19.17 -7.40 -2.18
C ILE A 139 -19.41 -6.44 -1.01
N SER A 140 -19.76 -7.01 0.14
CA SER A 140 -20.00 -6.29 1.39
C SER A 140 -18.92 -6.56 2.43
N TYR A 141 -18.94 -5.85 3.55
CA TYR A 141 -18.12 -6.15 4.72
C TYR A 141 -18.27 -7.62 5.17
N LYS A 142 -19.50 -8.12 5.19
CA LYS A 142 -19.83 -9.49 5.61
C LYS A 142 -19.13 -10.57 4.76
N ASP A 143 -18.91 -10.29 3.47
CA ASP A 143 -18.17 -11.21 2.58
C ASP A 143 -16.69 -11.33 2.93
N LEU A 144 -16.14 -10.36 3.67
CA LEU A 144 -14.73 -10.33 4.06
C LEU A 144 -14.49 -10.51 5.56
N GLU A 145 -15.50 -10.42 6.41
CA GLU A 145 -15.37 -10.41 7.88
C GLU A 145 -14.58 -11.59 8.43
N SER A 146 -14.94 -12.83 8.01
CA SER A 146 -14.23 -14.03 8.43
C SER A 146 -12.78 -14.07 7.92
N HIS A 147 -12.56 -13.59 6.69
CA HIS A 147 -11.23 -13.53 6.10
C HIS A 147 -10.33 -12.52 6.83
N TYR A 148 -10.87 -11.36 7.22
CA TYR A 148 -10.17 -10.41 8.08
C TYR A 148 -9.73 -11.06 9.39
N SER A 149 -10.67 -11.70 10.12
CA SER A 149 -10.42 -12.32 11.42
C SER A 149 -9.34 -13.41 11.35
N GLU A 150 -9.39 -14.27 10.33
CA GLU A 150 -8.39 -15.30 10.12
C GLU A 150 -7.00 -14.73 9.81
N ILE A 151 -6.93 -13.68 8.98
CA ILE A 151 -5.67 -13.03 8.61
C ILE A 151 -5.06 -12.31 9.80
N GLU A 152 -5.84 -11.55 10.56
CA GLU A 152 -5.38 -10.83 11.74
C GLU A 152 -4.85 -11.79 12.82
N SER A 153 -5.57 -12.88 13.09
CA SER A 153 -5.14 -13.94 14.01
C SER A 153 -3.84 -14.60 13.55
N PHE A 154 -3.73 -14.93 12.26
CA PHE A 154 -2.52 -15.52 11.68
C PHE A 154 -1.32 -14.55 11.75
N LEU A 155 -1.53 -13.28 11.44
CA LEU A 155 -0.50 -12.25 11.45
C LEU A 155 -0.15 -11.76 12.85
N LYS A 156 -0.97 -12.06 13.86
CA LYS A 156 -0.84 -11.61 15.27
C LYS A 156 -0.83 -10.08 15.35
N ILE A 157 -1.91 -9.50 14.91
CA ILE A 157 -2.10 -8.04 14.88
C ILE A 157 -2.33 -7.51 16.29
N TYR A 158 -1.71 -6.37 16.60
CA TYR A 158 -1.99 -5.57 17.79
C TYR A 158 -3.09 -4.55 17.50
N GLY A 159 -3.90 -4.24 18.49
CA GLY A 159 -4.97 -3.25 18.42
C GLY A 159 -5.85 -3.30 19.66
N ASN A 160 -6.93 -2.53 19.64
CA ASN A 160 -7.95 -2.53 20.67
C ASN A 160 -9.33 -2.59 20.02
N LYS A 161 -10.31 -3.21 20.70
CA LYS A 161 -11.72 -3.17 20.29
C LYS A 161 -12.30 -1.87 20.82
N ASP A 162 -12.60 -0.95 19.91
CA ASP A 162 -13.00 0.43 20.24
C ASP A 162 -14.49 0.68 19.91
N ASP A 163 -15.18 -0.32 19.33
CA ASP A 163 -16.62 -0.33 19.00
C ASP A 163 -17.05 0.87 18.14
N LEU A 164 -16.25 1.19 17.12
CA LEU A 164 -16.50 2.29 16.19
C LEU A 164 -17.12 1.77 14.89
N ASN A 165 -18.24 2.33 14.47
CA ASN A 165 -18.93 1.93 13.23
C ASN A 165 -18.06 2.16 12.00
N GLN A 166 -17.38 3.31 11.91
CA GLN A 166 -16.50 3.68 10.80
C GLN A 166 -15.18 2.89 10.77
N LEU A 167 -14.86 2.12 11.84
CA LEU A 167 -13.65 1.30 11.93
C LEU A 167 -13.94 0.01 12.71
N PRO A 168 -14.49 -1.03 12.05
CA PRO A 168 -14.89 -2.28 12.69
C PRO A 168 -13.77 -2.92 13.52
N ASN A 169 -14.15 -3.59 14.60
CA ASN A 169 -13.22 -4.33 15.44
C ASN A 169 -12.56 -5.49 14.68
N GLY A 170 -11.31 -5.75 15.02
CA GLY A 170 -10.54 -6.89 14.51
C GLY A 170 -10.20 -7.90 15.60
N GLU A 171 -9.40 -8.91 15.21
CA GLU A 171 -8.82 -9.90 16.11
C GLU A 171 -7.40 -9.47 16.50
N TYR A 172 -7.22 -9.15 17.80
CA TYR A 172 -5.98 -8.58 18.32
C TYR A 172 -5.37 -9.46 19.41
N ILE A 173 -4.03 -9.54 19.40
CA ILE A 173 -3.28 -10.22 20.47
C ILE A 173 -3.06 -9.33 21.72
N GLY A 174 -3.47 -8.08 21.66
CA GLY A 174 -3.32 -7.05 22.68
C GLY A 174 -3.09 -5.68 22.04
N LYS A 175 -2.86 -4.66 22.85
CA LYS A 175 -2.54 -3.30 22.40
C LYS A 175 -1.15 -2.89 22.88
N LEU A 176 -0.44 -2.07 22.12
CA LEU A 176 0.78 -1.42 22.58
C LEU A 176 0.42 -0.18 23.40
N PRO A 177 1.15 0.12 24.49
CA PRO A 177 0.84 1.27 25.33
C PRO A 177 1.06 2.59 24.56
N PHE A 178 0.30 3.61 24.92
CA PHE A 178 0.63 4.98 24.57
C PHE A 178 1.89 5.43 25.30
N THR A 179 2.65 6.34 24.67
CA THR A 179 3.65 7.11 25.43
C THR A 179 2.92 7.99 26.45
N GLU A 180 3.65 8.47 27.45
CA GLU A 180 3.08 9.43 28.42
C GLU A 180 2.52 10.67 27.70
N SER A 181 3.28 11.21 26.75
CA SER A 181 2.86 12.36 25.96
C SER A 181 1.59 12.08 25.14
N GLU A 182 1.46 10.87 24.58
CA GLU A 182 0.26 10.45 23.87
C GLU A 182 -0.94 10.30 24.81
N SER A 183 -0.74 9.75 26.02
CA SER A 183 -1.82 9.57 27.01
C SER A 183 -2.41 10.94 27.43
N ARG A 184 -1.55 11.92 27.71
CA ARG A 184 -2.00 13.28 28.05
C ARG A 184 -2.67 13.97 26.86
N PHE A 185 -2.08 13.83 25.69
CA PHE A 185 -2.65 14.37 24.45
C PHE A 185 -4.05 13.78 24.19
N ALA A 186 -4.21 12.46 24.38
CA ALA A 186 -5.50 11.77 24.26
C ALA A 186 -6.57 12.31 25.24
N SER A 187 -6.19 12.53 26.52
CA SER A 187 -7.09 13.11 27.52
C SER A 187 -7.57 14.51 27.09
N ASN A 188 -6.64 15.37 26.69
CA ASN A 188 -6.98 16.71 26.22
C ASN A 188 -7.91 16.69 24.98
N ILE A 189 -7.67 15.78 24.03
CA ILE A 189 -8.52 15.65 22.84
C ILE A 189 -9.92 15.16 23.21
N LYS A 190 -10.02 14.21 24.14
CA LYS A 190 -11.31 13.72 24.62
C LYS A 190 -12.10 14.81 25.32
N GLU A 191 -11.45 15.58 26.21
CA GLU A 191 -12.09 16.65 26.96
C GLU A 191 -12.53 17.84 26.08
N ASN A 192 -11.66 18.27 25.17
CA ASN A 192 -11.89 19.49 24.39
C ASN A 192 -12.66 19.27 23.09
N LEU A 193 -12.58 18.08 22.47
CA LEU A 193 -13.12 17.83 21.13
C LEU A 193 -14.09 16.63 21.09
N ASN A 194 -14.11 15.80 22.12
CA ASN A 194 -14.87 14.54 22.17
C ASN A 194 -14.62 13.64 20.92
N LEU A 195 -13.40 13.67 20.36
CA LEU A 195 -13.03 12.82 19.23
C LEU A 195 -12.52 11.44 19.71
N PRO A 196 -12.79 10.37 18.96
CA PRO A 196 -12.20 9.07 19.24
C PRO A 196 -10.69 9.12 19.03
N PHE A 197 -9.93 8.80 20.09
CA PHE A 197 -8.47 8.68 20.06
C PHE A 197 -8.12 7.24 20.44
N ILE A 198 -7.70 6.44 19.47
CA ILE A 198 -7.52 5.01 19.63
C ILE A 198 -6.06 4.57 19.46
N HIS A 199 -5.72 3.42 20.03
CA HIS A 199 -4.48 2.73 19.69
C HIS A 199 -4.50 2.37 18.19
N SER A 200 -3.41 2.64 17.49
CA SER A 200 -3.30 2.20 16.10
C SER A 200 -3.34 0.67 16.02
N ARG A 201 -3.80 0.16 14.91
CA ARG A 201 -3.98 -1.27 14.66
C ARG A 201 -2.95 -1.73 13.64
N GLY A 202 -2.18 -2.77 13.97
CA GLY A 202 -1.14 -3.23 13.05
C GLY A 202 -0.09 -4.11 13.73
N PHE A 203 1.08 -4.08 13.15
CA PHE A 203 2.23 -4.85 13.66
C PHE A 203 2.98 -4.08 14.74
N GLY A 204 3.46 -4.83 15.74
CA GLY A 204 4.40 -4.34 16.75
C GLY A 204 5.85 -4.31 16.26
N PRO A 205 6.81 -4.01 17.16
CA PRO A 205 8.23 -3.98 16.85
C PRO A 205 8.75 -5.33 16.35
N ASN A 206 9.75 -5.28 15.45
CA ASN A 206 10.52 -6.46 15.08
C ASN A 206 11.69 -6.61 16.07
N GLU A 207 11.52 -7.46 17.06
CA GLU A 207 12.49 -7.67 18.14
C GLU A 207 13.74 -8.44 17.67
N ASP A 208 13.57 -9.36 16.73
CA ASP A 208 14.65 -10.22 16.22
C ASP A 208 15.07 -9.81 14.80
N LYS A 209 16.10 -8.98 14.71
CA LYS A 209 16.65 -8.52 13.42
C LYS A 209 17.37 -9.63 12.61
N THR A 210 17.52 -10.82 13.18
CA THR A 210 18.09 -11.98 12.46
C THR A 210 17.04 -12.74 11.67
N LYS A 211 15.76 -12.39 11.83
CA LYS A 211 14.62 -12.97 11.12
C LYS A 211 13.89 -11.93 10.29
N TRP A 212 13.25 -12.38 9.23
CA TRP A 212 12.34 -11.54 8.48
C TRP A 212 11.21 -11.05 9.38
N PRO A 213 10.89 -9.75 9.35
CA PRO A 213 9.84 -9.22 10.21
C PRO A 213 8.48 -9.82 9.81
N ARG A 214 7.64 -10.06 10.83
CA ARG A 214 6.31 -10.64 10.64
C ARG A 214 5.40 -9.82 9.73
N TYR A 215 5.59 -8.52 9.66
CA TYR A 215 4.84 -7.66 8.76
C TYR A 215 5.15 -7.90 7.28
N SER A 216 6.27 -8.55 6.95
CA SER A 216 6.62 -8.91 5.58
C SER A 216 6.05 -10.27 5.18
N SER A 217 5.78 -10.47 3.89
CA SER A 217 5.38 -11.78 3.37
C SER A 217 6.45 -12.84 3.63
N LEU A 218 7.74 -12.47 3.58
CA LEU A 218 8.87 -13.34 3.91
C LEU A 218 8.92 -13.77 5.37
N GLY A 219 8.40 -12.97 6.30
CA GLY A 219 8.33 -13.30 7.73
C GLY A 219 7.02 -13.97 8.13
N SER A 220 6.03 -14.03 7.23
CA SER A 220 4.69 -14.54 7.51
C SER A 220 4.16 -15.47 6.41
N THR A 221 3.45 -14.95 5.43
CA THR A 221 2.68 -15.73 4.46
C THR A 221 3.53 -16.59 3.54
N LEU A 222 4.55 -16.04 2.90
CA LEU A 222 5.49 -16.81 2.05
C LEU A 222 6.31 -17.81 2.86
N LYS A 223 6.73 -17.43 4.07
CA LYS A 223 7.43 -18.36 4.98
C LYS A 223 6.61 -19.61 5.25
N GLU A 224 5.33 -19.41 5.60
CA GLU A 224 4.45 -20.55 5.90
C GLU A 224 4.11 -21.35 4.63
N ALA A 225 3.89 -20.69 3.50
CA ALA A 225 3.68 -21.35 2.22
C ALA A 225 4.89 -22.21 1.81
N ALA A 226 6.11 -21.71 2.00
CA ALA A 226 7.35 -22.46 1.73
C ALA A 226 7.47 -23.69 2.65
N ARG A 227 7.11 -23.56 3.93
CA ARG A 227 7.09 -24.68 4.89
C ARG A 227 6.19 -25.84 4.45
N LEU A 228 5.12 -25.54 3.74
CA LEU A 228 4.23 -26.55 3.16
C LEU A 228 4.82 -27.28 1.95
N GLY A 229 5.95 -26.82 1.40
CA GLY A 229 6.66 -27.46 0.29
C GLY A 229 5.93 -27.46 -1.04
N LYS A 230 4.98 -26.53 -1.24
CA LYS A 230 4.13 -26.47 -2.45
C LYS A 230 4.41 -25.28 -3.35
N ILE A 231 5.36 -24.40 -2.94
CA ILE A 231 5.68 -23.20 -3.71
C ILE A 231 7.13 -23.24 -4.20
N GLU A 232 7.34 -22.63 -5.35
CA GLU A 232 8.63 -22.27 -5.91
C GLU A 232 8.62 -20.77 -6.21
N ILE A 233 9.73 -20.08 -5.98
CA ILE A 233 9.88 -18.64 -6.26
C ILE A 233 10.86 -18.46 -7.40
N LEU A 234 10.40 -17.86 -8.49
CA LEU A 234 11.22 -17.49 -9.65
C LEU A 234 11.53 -15.99 -9.57
N SER A 235 12.64 -15.64 -8.93
CA SER A 235 13.11 -14.26 -8.77
C SER A 235 13.84 -13.75 -10.02
N ASN A 236 14.01 -12.42 -10.13
CA ASN A 236 14.64 -11.74 -11.28
C ASN A 236 13.92 -11.99 -12.62
N HIS A 237 12.62 -12.23 -12.62
CA HIS A 237 11.83 -12.45 -13.82
C HIS A 237 10.67 -11.47 -13.90
N ILE A 238 10.60 -10.71 -15.00
CA ILE A 238 9.53 -9.77 -15.28
C ILE A 238 8.47 -10.48 -16.11
N VAL A 239 7.23 -10.41 -15.68
CA VAL A 239 6.10 -10.81 -16.54
C VAL A 239 5.79 -9.68 -17.50
N ASP A 240 5.88 -9.97 -18.79
CA ASP A 240 5.57 -9.03 -19.86
C ASP A 240 4.05 -8.99 -20.11
N LYS A 241 3.46 -10.11 -20.47
CA LYS A 241 2.04 -10.22 -20.81
C LYS A 241 1.49 -11.63 -20.64
N LEU A 242 0.17 -11.75 -20.69
CA LEU A 242 -0.56 -13.01 -20.80
C LEU A 242 -0.59 -13.47 -22.25
N VAL A 243 -0.65 -14.79 -22.45
CA VAL A 243 -0.92 -15.43 -23.74
C VAL A 243 -2.24 -16.19 -23.60
N LEU A 244 -3.22 -15.86 -24.44
CA LEU A 244 -4.53 -16.47 -24.37
C LEU A 244 -4.61 -17.70 -25.28
N ASN A 245 -5.54 -18.60 -24.97
CA ASN A 245 -5.94 -19.67 -25.84
C ASN A 245 -6.63 -19.12 -27.12
N LYS A 246 -6.75 -19.93 -28.16
CA LYS A 246 -7.34 -19.51 -29.46
C LYS A 246 -8.78 -19.00 -29.32
N ASP A 247 -9.55 -19.52 -28.36
CA ASP A 247 -10.91 -19.10 -28.06
C ASP A 247 -10.98 -17.79 -27.26
N ARG A 248 -9.84 -17.31 -26.76
CA ARG A 248 -9.66 -16.10 -25.95
C ARG A 248 -10.39 -16.11 -24.60
N LYS A 249 -10.99 -17.23 -24.20
CA LYS A 249 -11.76 -17.37 -22.95
C LYS A 249 -10.91 -17.77 -21.76
N SER A 250 -9.64 -18.08 -21.98
CA SER A 250 -8.68 -18.44 -20.94
C SER A 250 -7.26 -18.09 -21.34
N ALA A 251 -6.43 -17.77 -20.35
CA ALA A 251 -5.00 -17.63 -20.54
C ALA A 251 -4.32 -19.00 -20.51
N LYS A 252 -3.46 -19.25 -21.50
CA LYS A 252 -2.64 -20.46 -21.60
C LYS A 252 -1.38 -20.33 -20.73
N SER A 253 -0.76 -19.14 -20.76
CA SER A 253 0.59 -18.93 -20.25
C SER A 253 0.87 -17.47 -19.96
N VAL A 254 2.07 -17.19 -19.43
CA VAL A 254 2.65 -15.85 -19.31
C VAL A 254 4.00 -15.80 -20.04
N ILE A 255 4.29 -14.65 -20.67
CA ILE A 255 5.63 -14.36 -21.18
C ILE A 255 6.44 -13.72 -20.06
N VAL A 256 7.59 -14.33 -19.76
CA VAL A 256 8.52 -13.83 -18.75
C VAL A 256 9.87 -13.47 -19.36
N VAL A 257 10.52 -12.46 -18.77
CA VAL A 257 11.85 -12.00 -19.17
C VAL A 257 12.81 -12.12 -18.00
N ASN A 258 13.86 -12.89 -18.16
CA ASN A 258 14.92 -13.02 -17.18
C ASN A 258 15.79 -11.75 -17.20
N GLN A 259 15.86 -11.02 -16.09
CA GLN A 259 16.61 -9.76 -16.01
C GLN A 259 18.12 -9.91 -16.08
N LYS A 260 18.65 -11.12 -15.86
CA LYS A 260 20.11 -11.36 -15.87
C LYS A 260 20.67 -11.48 -17.29
N ASN A 261 19.89 -12.03 -18.21
CA ASN A 261 20.35 -12.32 -19.57
C ASN A 261 19.42 -11.81 -20.68
N GLY A 262 18.25 -11.23 -20.32
CA GLY A 262 17.26 -10.76 -21.27
C GLY A 262 16.47 -11.86 -21.99
N GLU A 263 16.65 -13.12 -21.63
CA GLU A 263 15.98 -14.26 -22.25
C GLU A 263 14.48 -14.23 -21.99
N ARG A 264 13.69 -14.45 -23.05
CA ARG A 264 12.24 -14.56 -22.97
C ARG A 264 11.82 -16.03 -22.98
N SER A 265 10.90 -16.39 -22.09
CA SER A 265 10.30 -17.71 -22.05
C SER A 265 8.81 -17.65 -21.79
N GLU A 266 8.12 -18.72 -22.17
CA GLU A 266 6.67 -18.89 -21.96
C GLU A 266 6.46 -19.93 -20.87
N LEU A 267 5.65 -19.59 -19.84
CA LEU A 267 5.34 -20.46 -18.72
C LEU A 267 3.84 -20.75 -18.69
N GLU A 268 3.48 -22.03 -18.88
CA GLU A 268 2.10 -22.48 -18.92
C GLU A 268 1.54 -22.71 -17.51
N SER A 269 0.24 -22.39 -17.32
CA SER A 269 -0.48 -22.60 -16.08
C SER A 269 -1.98 -22.74 -16.30
N LYS A 270 -2.66 -23.48 -15.41
CA LYS A 270 -4.12 -23.57 -15.42
C LYS A 270 -4.81 -22.34 -14.84
N LEU A 271 -4.18 -21.66 -13.90
CA LEU A 271 -4.68 -20.46 -13.23
C LEU A 271 -3.55 -19.45 -13.08
N ILE A 272 -3.83 -18.19 -13.36
CA ILE A 272 -2.91 -17.07 -13.20
C ILE A 272 -3.51 -16.08 -12.20
N ILE A 273 -2.71 -15.67 -11.20
CA ILE A 273 -3.13 -14.72 -10.17
C ILE A 273 -2.20 -13.50 -10.20
N LEU A 274 -2.78 -12.35 -10.52
CA LEU A 274 -2.06 -11.07 -10.59
C LEU A 274 -2.01 -10.41 -9.21
N CYS A 275 -0.79 -10.25 -8.68
CA CYS A 275 -0.44 -9.68 -7.38
C CYS A 275 0.76 -8.73 -7.50
N SER A 276 0.99 -8.14 -8.68
CA SER A 276 2.22 -7.42 -9.02
C SER A 276 2.21 -5.95 -8.61
N SER A 277 1.29 -5.55 -7.74
CA SER A 277 0.96 -4.17 -7.38
C SER A 277 0.14 -3.47 -8.47
N THR A 278 -0.80 -2.63 -8.06
CA THR A 278 -1.83 -1.99 -8.87
C THR A 278 -1.37 -1.59 -10.28
N ILE A 279 -0.39 -0.70 -10.38
CA ILE A 279 0.06 -0.16 -11.68
C ILE A 279 0.75 -1.23 -12.54
N GLN A 280 1.53 -2.15 -11.96
CA GLN A 280 2.17 -3.22 -12.73
C GLN A 280 1.17 -4.28 -13.19
N THR A 281 0.17 -4.58 -12.39
CA THR A 281 -0.94 -5.46 -12.79
C THR A 281 -1.69 -4.87 -13.99
N ILE A 282 -2.02 -3.57 -13.92
CA ILE A 282 -2.66 -2.88 -15.04
C ILE A 282 -1.76 -2.89 -16.29
N ARG A 283 -0.45 -2.64 -16.14
CA ARG A 283 0.50 -2.69 -17.26
C ARG A 283 0.52 -4.07 -17.94
N ILE A 284 0.53 -5.16 -17.16
CA ILE A 284 0.48 -6.54 -17.67
C ILE A 284 -0.81 -6.76 -18.46
N LEU A 285 -1.95 -6.36 -17.92
CA LEU A 285 -3.25 -6.51 -18.58
C LEU A 285 -3.31 -5.71 -19.87
N LEU A 286 -2.93 -4.43 -19.86
CA LEU A 286 -2.88 -3.57 -21.05
C LEU A 286 -1.93 -4.14 -22.13
N SER A 287 -0.76 -4.68 -21.74
CA SER A 287 0.15 -5.35 -22.69
C SER A 287 -0.45 -6.63 -23.28
N SER A 288 -1.48 -7.16 -22.65
CA SER A 288 -2.18 -8.38 -23.06
C SER A 288 -3.45 -8.10 -23.87
N GLU A 289 -3.92 -6.83 -23.96
CA GLU A 289 -5.13 -6.47 -24.69
C GLU A 289 -5.03 -6.69 -26.20
N GLU A 290 -6.18 -6.85 -26.81
CA GLU A 290 -6.33 -7.01 -28.27
C GLU A 290 -5.76 -5.82 -29.05
N SER A 291 -5.94 -4.61 -28.54
CA SER A 291 -5.38 -3.39 -29.14
C SER A 291 -3.85 -3.46 -29.33
N ASN A 292 -3.17 -4.25 -28.50
CA ASN A 292 -1.73 -4.45 -28.51
C ASN A 292 -1.30 -5.85 -28.99
N ASN A 293 -2.27 -6.75 -29.20
CA ASN A 293 -2.03 -8.14 -29.59
C ASN A 293 -3.28 -8.73 -30.25
N SER A 294 -3.22 -9.09 -31.55
CA SER A 294 -4.36 -9.56 -32.36
C SER A 294 -5.18 -10.72 -31.74
N ASN A 295 -4.57 -11.49 -30.83
CA ASN A 295 -5.24 -12.57 -30.07
C ASN A 295 -5.29 -12.23 -28.57
N GLY A 296 -5.32 -10.94 -28.23
CA GLY A 296 -5.21 -10.48 -26.87
C GLY A 296 -6.52 -10.48 -26.10
N LEU A 297 -6.40 -10.03 -24.85
CA LEU A 297 -7.50 -9.88 -23.90
C LEU A 297 -8.55 -8.91 -24.40
N ILE A 298 -9.82 -9.21 -24.16
CA ILE A 298 -10.95 -8.30 -24.38
C ILE A 298 -11.42 -7.79 -23.02
N ASP A 299 -11.51 -6.46 -22.90
CA ASP A 299 -12.22 -5.80 -21.80
C ASP A 299 -13.57 -5.27 -22.31
N PRO A 300 -14.70 -5.90 -21.99
CA PRO A 300 -16.01 -5.48 -22.45
C PRO A 300 -16.43 -4.10 -21.94
N SER A 301 -15.88 -3.67 -20.81
CA SER A 301 -16.20 -2.38 -20.18
C SER A 301 -15.43 -1.21 -20.80
N ASN A 302 -14.35 -1.46 -21.53
CA ASN A 302 -13.40 -0.45 -22.00
C ASN A 302 -12.88 0.47 -20.87
N SER A 303 -12.81 -0.05 -19.63
CA SER A 303 -12.42 0.74 -18.45
C SER A 303 -11.06 0.32 -17.87
N LEU A 304 -10.40 -0.70 -18.45
CA LEU A 304 -9.08 -1.13 -18.00
C LEU A 304 -8.08 0.04 -18.05
N GLY A 305 -7.42 0.26 -16.94
CA GLY A 305 -6.49 1.37 -16.74
C GLY A 305 -7.14 2.68 -16.30
N MET A 306 -8.47 2.78 -16.26
CA MET A 306 -9.19 3.97 -15.79
C MET A 306 -9.48 3.90 -14.29
N ASN A 307 -9.88 5.04 -13.68
CA ASN A 307 -10.22 5.15 -12.27
C ASN A 307 -9.07 4.80 -11.31
N LEU A 308 -7.84 5.12 -11.68
CA LEU A 308 -6.71 5.01 -10.74
C LEU A 308 -6.90 6.00 -9.59
N MET A 309 -6.73 5.51 -8.37
CA MET A 309 -6.85 6.28 -7.13
C MET A 309 -5.60 6.07 -6.26
N ASP A 310 -5.37 6.98 -5.33
CA ASP A 310 -4.41 6.89 -4.23
C ASP A 310 -5.04 7.59 -3.02
N HIS A 311 -4.42 7.62 -1.86
CA HIS A 311 -4.86 8.51 -0.79
C HIS A 311 -4.27 9.90 -0.97
N ILE A 312 -5.13 10.92 -0.86
CA ILE A 312 -4.64 12.28 -0.65
C ILE A 312 -4.23 12.44 0.82
N SER A 313 -3.17 13.19 1.08
CA SER A 313 -2.64 13.32 2.44
C SER A 313 -2.09 14.71 2.74
N THR A 314 -1.96 15.00 4.02
CA THR A 314 -1.27 16.16 4.55
C THR A 314 -0.57 15.81 5.86
N CYS A 315 0.45 16.56 6.27
CA CYS A 315 1.22 16.26 7.47
C CYS A 315 1.60 17.55 8.22
N ARG A 316 1.59 17.47 9.56
CA ARG A 316 2.17 18.51 10.42
C ARG A 316 3.04 17.87 11.50
N PHE A 317 4.21 18.45 11.71
CA PHE A 317 5.02 18.19 12.90
C PHE A 317 4.68 19.19 13.99
N PHE A 318 4.74 18.76 15.22
CA PHE A 318 4.40 19.60 16.37
C PHE A 318 5.20 19.19 17.60
N THR A 319 5.18 20.04 18.62
CA THR A 319 5.75 19.75 19.93
C THR A 319 4.65 19.78 21.00
N VAL A 320 4.82 18.98 22.05
CA VAL A 320 4.02 19.03 23.27
C VAL A 320 4.93 19.25 24.48
N PRO A 321 4.51 19.98 25.54
CA PRO A 321 5.32 20.18 26.73
C PRO A 321 5.60 18.87 27.47
N ILE A 322 6.81 18.74 28.04
CA ILE A 322 7.13 17.67 29.00
C ILE A 322 6.61 18.09 30.38
N ASP A 323 5.96 17.18 31.10
CA ASP A 323 5.62 17.40 32.50
C ASP A 323 6.86 17.17 33.37
N LYS A 324 7.25 18.19 34.14
CA LYS A 324 8.43 18.11 35.02
C LYS A 324 8.23 17.19 36.25
N ASN A 325 7.01 16.80 36.53
CA ASN A 325 6.67 15.99 37.71
C ASN A 325 6.70 14.48 37.43
N PHE A 326 7.01 14.07 36.20
CA PHE A 326 7.07 12.67 35.84
C PHE A 326 8.52 12.19 35.71
N ASN A 327 8.86 11.16 36.46
CA ASN A 327 10.11 10.42 36.27
C ASN A 327 10.08 9.72 34.91
N ASP A 328 11.06 10.01 34.07
CA ASP A 328 11.29 9.37 32.77
C ASP A 328 11.62 7.88 33.01
N TYR A 329 10.61 7.07 33.22
CA TYR A 329 10.75 5.62 33.10
C TYR A 329 10.98 5.34 31.62
N SER A 330 12.22 5.44 31.19
CA SER A 330 12.65 4.93 29.90
C SER A 330 12.34 3.41 29.87
N ASP A 331 11.20 3.06 29.28
CA ASP A 331 10.82 1.68 29.09
C ASP A 331 11.90 1.01 28.22
N LYS A 332 12.69 0.13 28.84
CA LYS A 332 13.78 -0.61 28.20
C LYS A 332 13.31 -1.56 27.08
N ASN A 333 12.00 -1.66 26.86
CA ASN A 333 11.36 -2.68 26.02
C ASN A 333 10.95 -2.21 24.63
N ASN A 334 11.56 -1.21 24.01
CA ASN A 334 11.28 -0.78 22.62
C ASN A 334 9.80 -0.47 22.29
N HIS A 335 8.89 -0.42 23.28
CA HIS A 335 7.46 -0.13 23.06
C HIS A 335 7.20 1.31 22.62
N HIS A 336 8.18 2.20 22.77
CA HIS A 336 8.14 3.59 22.31
C HIS A 336 8.45 3.75 20.81
N LEU A 337 8.88 2.69 20.11
CA LEU A 337 9.20 2.80 18.68
C LEU A 337 7.96 2.98 17.82
N LEU A 338 8.11 3.82 16.79
CA LEU A 338 7.08 3.99 15.77
C LEU A 338 6.93 2.70 14.94
N THR A 339 5.76 2.09 15.05
CA THR A 339 5.36 0.89 14.31
C THR A 339 3.91 1.00 13.88
N GLY A 340 3.39 0.03 13.14
CA GLY A 340 1.98 0.00 12.76
C GLY A 340 1.02 0.09 13.95
N ALA A 341 1.34 -0.58 15.07
CA ALA A 341 0.55 -0.54 16.31
C ALA A 341 1.12 0.42 17.35
N GLY A 342 2.42 0.73 17.30
CA GLY A 342 3.10 1.69 18.19
C GLY A 342 2.89 3.12 17.74
N SER A 343 1.64 3.58 17.75
CA SER A 343 1.17 4.89 17.34
C SER A 343 -0.30 5.05 17.75
N PHE A 344 -0.93 6.16 17.41
CA PHE A 344 -2.36 6.36 17.61
C PHE A 344 -3.09 6.70 16.31
N PHE A 345 -4.41 6.57 16.35
CA PHE A 345 -5.28 6.88 15.24
C PHE A 345 -6.50 7.67 15.70
N ILE A 346 -6.92 8.67 14.92
CA ILE A 346 -8.15 9.44 15.11
C ILE A 346 -9.01 9.23 13.87
N PRO A 347 -9.92 8.26 13.90
CA PRO A 347 -10.80 7.96 12.77
C PRO A 347 -11.92 9.01 12.68
N ILE A 348 -11.88 9.86 11.68
CA ILE A 348 -12.94 10.82 11.38
C ILE A 348 -14.03 10.16 10.51
N GLY A 349 -13.63 9.29 9.58
CA GLY A 349 -14.55 8.56 8.73
C GLY A 349 -15.32 9.44 7.75
N ARG A 350 -16.49 8.94 7.33
CA ARG A 350 -17.43 9.61 6.42
C ARG A 350 -18.48 10.46 7.13
N ASP A 351 -18.31 10.72 8.44
CA ASP A 351 -19.34 11.36 9.30
C ASP A 351 -20.09 12.49 8.59
N SER A 352 -21.38 12.28 8.41
CA SER A 352 -22.32 13.21 7.78
C SER A 352 -22.86 14.27 8.75
N SER A 353 -22.55 14.18 10.04
CA SER A 353 -23.04 15.10 11.08
C SER A 353 -22.49 16.52 10.92
N THR A 354 -21.36 16.67 10.24
CA THR A 354 -20.80 17.97 9.85
C THR A 354 -21.14 18.26 8.39
N LYS A 355 -21.62 19.48 8.08
CA LYS A 355 -21.82 19.93 6.69
C LYS A 355 -20.46 19.98 5.98
N LYS A 356 -20.01 18.84 5.48
CA LYS A 356 -18.80 18.75 4.66
C LYS A 356 -19.11 19.30 3.26
N ASN A 357 -18.17 20.04 2.71
CA ASN A 357 -18.23 20.51 1.32
C ASN A 357 -17.45 19.58 0.36
N PHE A 358 -17.20 18.34 0.77
CA PHE A 358 -16.57 17.26 0.02
C PHE A 358 -17.24 15.92 0.35
N VAL A 359 -17.04 14.94 -0.51
CA VAL A 359 -17.50 13.56 -0.39
C VAL A 359 -16.33 12.66 -0.01
N GLY A 360 -16.62 11.56 0.71
CA GLY A 360 -15.65 10.60 1.19
C GLY A 360 -15.20 10.82 2.64
N GLY A 361 -14.38 9.91 3.13
CA GLY A 361 -13.86 9.88 4.49
C GLY A 361 -12.36 10.20 4.59
N TYR A 362 -11.92 10.50 5.80
CA TYR A 362 -10.50 10.60 6.13
C TYR A 362 -10.22 10.17 7.56
N GLY A 363 -8.95 9.86 7.83
CA GLY A 363 -8.46 9.56 9.15
C GLY A 363 -7.15 10.28 9.44
N ILE A 364 -6.79 10.40 10.70
CA ILE A 364 -5.56 11.04 11.14
C ILE A 364 -4.75 10.04 11.94
N TRP A 365 -3.54 9.75 11.46
CA TRP A 365 -2.55 8.91 12.09
C TRP A 365 -1.47 9.76 12.73
N GLY A 366 -0.99 9.38 13.91
CA GLY A 366 0.03 10.16 14.58
C GLY A 366 0.83 9.38 15.61
N GLY A 367 1.90 10.03 16.07
CA GLY A 367 2.74 9.52 17.15
C GLY A 367 3.46 10.67 17.83
N ILE A 368 3.64 10.57 19.15
CA ILE A 368 4.37 11.53 19.95
C ILE A 368 5.44 10.78 20.74
N ASP A 369 6.69 11.24 20.65
CA ASP A 369 7.84 10.60 21.29
C ASP A 369 8.08 9.15 20.81
N ARG A 370 7.79 8.89 19.52
CA ARG A 370 7.91 7.59 18.85
C ARG A 370 9.11 7.47 17.93
N PHE A 371 9.87 8.53 17.74
CA PHE A 371 11.01 8.57 16.84
C PHE A 371 12.03 9.60 17.33
N GLU A 372 13.30 9.38 17.00
CA GLU A 372 14.35 10.38 17.25
C GLU A 372 14.13 11.61 16.36
N PRO A 373 13.88 12.78 16.95
CA PRO A 373 13.63 13.98 16.16
C PRO A 373 14.90 14.44 15.43
N PRO A 374 14.77 15.05 14.24
CA PRO A 374 15.90 15.72 13.59
C PRO A 374 16.57 16.75 14.51
N GLU A 375 17.89 16.93 14.36
CA GLU A 375 18.68 17.87 15.19
C GLU A 375 18.10 19.28 15.25
N VAL A 376 17.52 19.74 14.12
CA VAL A 376 16.89 21.08 14.05
C VAL A 376 15.69 21.24 14.99
N PHE A 377 15.09 20.13 15.46
CA PHE A 377 13.97 20.17 16.41
C PHE A 377 14.44 20.15 17.87
N LYS A 378 15.70 19.82 18.16
CA LYS A 378 16.27 19.84 19.53
C LYS A 378 16.34 21.21 20.15
N LYS A 379 16.14 22.27 19.35
CA LYS A 379 15.99 23.66 19.86
C LYS A 379 14.71 23.85 20.71
N TYR A 380 13.68 23.04 20.51
CA TYR A 380 12.46 23.09 21.31
C TYR A 380 12.66 22.37 22.65
N LYS A 381 13.34 23.06 23.57
CA LYS A 381 13.67 22.52 24.90
C LYS A 381 12.41 22.24 25.72
N ASN A 382 12.48 21.23 26.58
CA ASN A 382 11.37 20.79 27.45
C ASN A 382 10.09 20.39 26.67
N THR A 383 10.25 19.84 25.47
CA THR A 383 9.13 19.34 24.67
C THR A 383 9.45 17.97 24.07
N LYS A 384 8.40 17.22 23.78
CA LYS A 384 8.45 16.02 22.93
C LYS A 384 7.92 16.33 21.54
N THR A 385 8.49 15.71 20.52
CA THR A 385 8.09 15.92 19.12
C THR A 385 7.06 14.89 18.71
N GLY A 386 6.03 15.35 18.02
CA GLY A 386 5.01 14.53 17.40
C GLY A 386 4.78 14.87 15.93
N PHE A 387 4.03 14.03 15.26
CA PHE A 387 3.52 14.26 13.93
C PHE A 387 2.05 13.83 13.84
N LEU A 388 1.28 14.50 12.99
CA LEU A 388 -0.03 14.06 12.53
C LEU A 388 -0.03 14.00 11.01
N ILE A 389 -0.52 12.90 10.47
CA ILE A 389 -0.73 12.70 9.03
C ILE A 389 -2.22 12.44 8.81
N GLY A 390 -2.88 13.38 8.14
CA GLY A 390 -4.22 13.17 7.60
C GLY A 390 -4.12 12.45 6.26
N HIS A 391 -4.94 11.44 6.05
CA HIS A 391 -5.07 10.79 4.76
C HIS A 391 -6.53 10.47 4.47
N GLY A 392 -6.91 10.69 3.25
CA GLY A 392 -8.30 10.64 2.85
C GLY A 392 -8.52 9.99 1.50
N GLU A 393 -9.75 9.66 1.28
CA GLU A 393 -10.26 8.99 0.11
C GLU A 393 -10.16 9.86 -1.15
N VAL A 394 -9.93 9.22 -2.27
CA VAL A 394 -9.95 9.82 -3.61
C VAL A 394 -11.09 9.19 -4.41
N LEU A 395 -11.93 10.02 -5.01
CA LEU A 395 -13.04 9.53 -5.81
C LEU A 395 -12.56 8.86 -7.10
N PRO A 396 -13.20 7.76 -7.55
CA PRO A 396 -12.92 7.17 -8.83
C PRO A 396 -13.21 8.17 -9.96
N ASN A 397 -12.31 8.27 -10.93
CA ASN A 397 -12.46 9.16 -12.05
C ASN A 397 -11.82 8.57 -13.31
N GLN A 398 -12.58 8.43 -14.37
CA GLN A 398 -12.13 7.85 -15.64
C GLN A 398 -10.93 8.57 -16.29
N LYS A 399 -10.70 9.85 -15.94
CA LYS A 399 -9.54 10.62 -16.42
C LYS A 399 -8.25 10.37 -15.62
N ASN A 400 -8.34 9.65 -14.50
CA ASN A 400 -7.18 9.18 -13.76
C ASN A 400 -6.81 7.80 -14.30
N THR A 401 -5.70 7.71 -15.03
CA THR A 401 -5.42 6.54 -15.89
C THR A 401 -4.01 5.99 -15.74
N VAL A 402 -3.89 4.70 -15.99
CA VAL A 402 -2.65 4.05 -16.40
C VAL A 402 -2.84 3.59 -17.85
N SER A 403 -1.93 3.96 -18.73
CA SER A 403 -1.85 3.48 -20.11
C SER A 403 -0.44 3.01 -20.43
N LEU A 404 -0.22 2.41 -21.59
CA LEU A 404 1.12 2.08 -22.05
C LEU A 404 1.76 3.32 -22.69
N SER A 405 3.02 3.57 -22.37
CA SER A 405 3.84 4.57 -23.07
C SER A 405 4.35 4.02 -24.41
N ASN A 406 4.65 4.91 -25.34
CA ASN A 406 5.30 4.57 -26.61
C ASN A 406 6.80 4.18 -26.44
N THR A 407 7.31 4.20 -25.21
CA THR A 407 8.69 3.84 -24.89
C THR A 407 8.72 2.53 -24.13
N ASN A 408 9.80 1.77 -24.32
CA ASN A 408 10.03 0.50 -23.64
C ASN A 408 11.16 0.63 -22.62
N ASP A 409 11.18 -0.31 -21.66
CA ASP A 409 12.31 -0.49 -20.74
C ASP A 409 13.49 -1.19 -21.43
N LEU A 410 14.54 -1.48 -20.64
CA LEU A 410 15.76 -2.16 -21.13
C LEU A 410 15.53 -3.56 -21.70
N TYR A 411 14.37 -4.14 -21.42
CA TYR A 411 13.99 -5.50 -21.83
C TYR A 411 12.98 -5.50 -22.99
N GLY A 412 12.69 -4.33 -23.56
CA GLY A 412 11.71 -4.19 -24.62
C GLY A 412 10.26 -4.29 -24.15
N ILE A 413 10.00 -4.12 -22.85
CA ILE A 413 8.66 -4.14 -22.25
C ILE A 413 8.11 -2.71 -22.21
N SER A 414 6.88 -2.52 -22.67
CA SER A 414 6.21 -1.21 -22.61
C SER A 414 6.07 -0.72 -21.18
N ILE A 415 6.48 0.54 -20.94
CA ILE A 415 6.42 1.14 -19.61
C ILE A 415 5.07 1.83 -19.37
N PRO A 416 4.60 1.93 -18.10
CA PRO A 416 3.35 2.61 -17.81
C PRO A 416 3.48 4.13 -17.97
N HIS A 417 2.42 4.75 -18.50
CA HIS A 417 2.17 6.17 -18.46
C HIS A 417 1.04 6.44 -17.48
N ILE A 418 1.30 7.24 -16.43
CA ILE A 418 0.40 7.42 -15.28
C ILE A 418 -0.09 8.86 -15.27
N SER A 419 -1.40 9.06 -15.36
CA SER A 419 -2.05 10.38 -15.33
C SER A 419 -3.10 10.39 -14.22
N ILE A 420 -2.83 11.12 -13.14
CA ILE A 420 -3.74 11.31 -12.02
C ILE A 420 -3.59 12.71 -11.47
N VAL A 421 -4.70 13.37 -11.14
CA VAL A 421 -4.70 14.72 -10.58
C VAL A 421 -5.70 14.83 -9.44
N TRP A 422 -5.36 15.61 -8.42
CA TRP A 422 -6.28 16.00 -7.36
C TRP A 422 -7.29 17.01 -7.90
N ARG A 423 -8.58 16.74 -7.66
CA ARG A 423 -9.70 17.60 -8.08
C ARG A 423 -10.21 18.43 -6.92
N GLU A 424 -11.27 19.19 -7.14
CA GLU A 424 -11.83 20.07 -6.12
C GLU A 424 -12.30 19.34 -4.87
N ASN A 425 -12.83 18.11 -5.01
CA ASN A 425 -13.20 17.28 -3.88
C ASN A 425 -12.02 17.01 -2.94
N GLU A 426 -10.93 16.49 -3.50
CA GLU A 426 -9.71 16.14 -2.76
C GLU A 426 -9.06 17.40 -2.14
N LYS A 427 -9.04 18.53 -2.85
CA LYS A 427 -8.50 19.79 -2.32
C LYS A 427 -9.31 20.32 -1.14
N ARG A 428 -10.64 20.23 -1.19
CA ARG A 428 -11.52 20.61 -0.07
C ARG A 428 -11.30 19.69 1.13
N MET A 429 -11.15 18.38 0.90
CA MET A 429 -10.83 17.41 1.95
C MET A 429 -9.48 17.74 2.62
N VAL A 430 -8.44 18.09 1.85
CA VAL A 430 -7.14 18.52 2.41
C VAL A 430 -7.28 19.77 3.26
N SER A 431 -8.04 20.76 2.80
CA SER A 431 -8.29 21.98 3.58
C SER A 431 -8.94 21.66 4.91
N GLU A 432 -9.90 20.76 4.94
CA GLU A 432 -10.54 20.31 6.17
C GLU A 432 -9.59 19.47 7.05
N MET A 433 -8.80 18.55 6.46
CA MET A 433 -7.78 17.80 7.20
C MET A 433 -6.78 18.75 7.87
N ASN A 434 -6.31 19.78 7.18
CA ASN A 434 -5.40 20.78 7.76
C ASN A 434 -6.04 21.50 8.94
N ARG A 435 -7.27 21.99 8.77
CA ARG A 435 -8.04 22.64 9.83
C ARG A 435 -8.20 21.73 11.05
N MET A 436 -8.56 20.45 10.81
CA MET A 436 -8.76 19.47 11.88
C MET A 436 -7.44 19.13 12.59
N ILE A 437 -6.36 18.94 11.85
CA ILE A 437 -5.02 18.70 12.43
C ILE A 437 -4.58 19.87 13.31
N GLU A 438 -4.77 21.11 12.85
CA GLU A 438 -4.46 22.32 13.65
C GLU A 438 -5.31 22.39 14.91
N LEU A 439 -6.60 22.12 14.80
CA LEU A 439 -7.51 22.07 15.94
C LEU A 439 -7.09 21.00 16.95
N ILE A 440 -6.77 19.79 16.50
CA ILE A 440 -6.31 18.68 17.34
C ILE A 440 -5.00 19.06 18.06
N ILE A 441 -4.01 19.60 17.35
CA ILE A 441 -2.73 19.99 17.94
C ILE A 441 -2.93 21.06 19.03
N ASN A 442 -3.71 22.09 18.74
CA ASN A 442 -3.97 23.18 19.69
C ASN A 442 -4.75 22.68 20.92
N SER A 443 -5.80 21.87 20.71
CA SER A 443 -6.60 21.28 21.80
C SER A 443 -5.81 20.29 22.64
N GLY A 444 -4.81 19.62 22.05
CA GLY A 444 -3.87 18.73 22.73
C GLY A 444 -2.74 19.47 23.48
N ASN A 445 -2.79 20.81 23.58
CA ASN A 445 -1.72 21.65 24.13
C ASN A 445 -0.39 21.55 23.36
N GLY A 446 -0.46 21.33 22.05
CA GLY A 446 0.68 21.27 21.14
C GLY A 446 0.96 22.59 20.44
N LYS A 447 2.14 22.68 19.83
CA LYS A 447 2.55 23.80 18.96
C LYS A 447 3.10 23.27 17.65
N ILE A 448 2.55 23.73 16.52
CA ILE A 448 2.99 23.32 15.17
C ILE A 448 4.43 23.81 14.94
N ILE A 449 5.25 22.91 14.38
CA ILE A 449 6.59 23.26 13.89
C ILE A 449 6.43 23.80 12.46
N PRO A 450 6.87 25.05 12.20
CA PRO A 450 6.76 25.64 10.86
C PRO A 450 7.52 24.84 9.79
N VAL A 451 6.93 24.70 8.60
CA VAL A 451 7.51 23.93 7.48
C VAL A 451 8.89 24.46 7.06
N ASN A 452 9.12 25.77 7.11
CA ASN A 452 10.42 26.36 6.80
C ASN A 452 11.56 25.88 7.72
N GLU A 453 11.25 25.44 8.94
CA GLU A 453 12.23 24.86 9.84
C GLU A 453 12.61 23.44 9.46
N ILE A 454 11.66 22.67 8.94
CA ILE A 454 11.90 21.34 8.39
C ILE A 454 12.83 21.45 7.16
N LEU A 455 12.67 22.50 6.36
CA LEU A 455 13.49 22.76 5.17
C LEU A 455 14.96 23.14 5.52
N ASN A 456 15.24 23.53 6.75
CA ASN A 456 16.59 23.90 7.21
C ASN A 456 17.44 22.71 7.67
N ILE A 457 16.97 21.46 7.51
CA ILE A 457 17.79 20.27 7.80
C ILE A 457 19.01 20.25 6.87
N PRO A 458 20.26 20.22 7.42
CA PRO A 458 21.47 20.19 6.62
C PRO A 458 21.45 19.05 5.57
N PHE A 459 22.04 19.28 4.41
CA PHE A 459 22.10 18.36 3.27
C PHE A 459 20.76 18.01 2.61
N THR A 460 19.63 18.16 3.30
CA THR A 460 18.31 17.85 2.74
C THR A 460 17.64 19.07 2.11
N LYS A 461 18.11 20.28 2.38
CA LYS A 461 17.50 21.54 1.91
C LYS A 461 17.28 21.54 0.38
N GLN A 462 18.29 21.11 -0.39
CA GLN A 462 18.16 21.06 -1.85
C GLN A 462 17.18 20.00 -2.34
N ILE A 463 17.09 18.86 -1.64
CA ILE A 463 16.17 17.76 -1.94
C ILE A 463 14.75 18.15 -1.52
N LEU A 464 14.60 18.59 -0.27
CA LEU A 464 13.30 18.95 0.31
C LEU A 464 12.73 20.25 -0.30
N SER A 465 13.58 21.22 -0.66
CA SER A 465 13.13 22.44 -1.33
C SER A 465 12.58 22.20 -2.74
N LYS A 466 12.97 21.11 -3.38
CA LYS A 466 12.40 20.63 -4.65
C LYS A 466 11.18 19.76 -4.43
N SER A 467 10.94 19.29 -3.22
CA SER A 467 9.80 18.45 -2.89
C SER A 467 8.50 19.25 -2.97
N VAL A 468 7.70 18.93 -3.95
CA VAL A 468 6.34 19.48 -4.10
C VAL A 468 5.48 19.14 -2.88
N ALA A 469 5.74 17.99 -2.25
CA ALA A 469 5.04 17.54 -1.03
C ALA A 469 5.18 18.48 0.17
N ILE A 470 6.27 19.26 0.25
CA ILE A 470 6.50 20.21 1.36
C ILE A 470 6.00 21.61 1.01
N LYS A 471 5.92 21.94 -0.28
CA LYS A 471 5.51 23.27 -0.77
C LYS A 471 4.00 23.42 -0.95
N SER A 472 3.28 22.32 -1.12
CA SER A 472 1.84 22.28 -1.32
C SER A 472 1.12 21.77 -0.07
N ASP A 473 -0.15 22.12 0.08
CA ASP A 473 -0.99 21.57 1.16
C ASP A 473 -1.19 20.07 1.04
N ALA A 474 -1.05 19.51 -0.17
CA ALA A 474 -1.05 18.08 -0.44
C ALA A 474 0.13 17.70 -1.35
N PRO A 475 0.81 16.56 -1.10
CA PRO A 475 1.79 16.00 -2.02
C PRO A 475 1.13 15.52 -3.32
N PRO A 476 1.91 15.35 -4.40
CA PRO A 476 1.41 14.74 -5.63
C PRO A 476 0.90 13.31 -5.41
N PRO A 477 0.02 12.81 -6.31
CA PRO A 477 -0.39 11.40 -6.33
C PRO A 477 0.81 10.45 -6.36
N GLY A 478 0.66 9.27 -5.78
CA GLY A 478 1.72 8.26 -5.64
C GLY A 478 2.60 8.48 -4.38
N TYR A 479 2.51 9.64 -3.73
CA TYR A 479 3.29 9.91 -2.51
C TYR A 479 2.88 9.03 -1.33
N TYR A 480 1.58 8.80 -1.15
CA TYR A 480 1.09 8.00 -0.02
C TYR A 480 1.24 6.49 -0.24
N ILE A 481 1.46 6.07 -1.50
CA ILE A 481 1.77 4.68 -1.89
C ILE A 481 0.59 3.72 -1.63
N HIS A 482 -0.63 4.20 -1.75
CA HIS A 482 -1.86 3.43 -1.58
C HIS A 482 -2.64 3.32 -2.91
N GLU A 483 -1.94 3.14 -4.03
CA GLU A 483 -2.53 3.06 -5.36
C GLU A 483 -3.54 1.90 -5.46
N VAL A 484 -4.78 2.23 -5.84
CA VAL A 484 -5.88 1.27 -6.07
C VAL A 484 -6.68 1.65 -7.31
N GLY A 485 -7.49 0.74 -7.83
CA GLY A 485 -8.30 0.95 -9.02
C GLY A 485 -7.57 0.61 -10.32
N GLY A 486 -8.21 0.82 -11.45
CA GLY A 486 -7.68 0.54 -12.78
C GLY A 486 -8.14 -0.76 -13.43
N ALA A 487 -8.63 -1.71 -12.64
CA ALA A 487 -9.29 -2.93 -13.14
C ALA A 487 -10.42 -3.31 -12.17
N PRO A 488 -11.45 -2.45 -12.01
CA PRO A 488 -12.44 -2.60 -10.95
C PRO A 488 -13.25 -3.90 -11.07
N MET A 489 -13.56 -4.50 -9.91
CA MET A 489 -14.54 -5.58 -9.81
C MET A 489 -15.97 -5.00 -9.85
N GLY A 490 -16.93 -5.81 -10.31
CA GLY A 490 -18.34 -5.41 -10.38
C GLY A 490 -19.29 -6.56 -10.63
N ASN A 491 -20.57 -6.24 -10.79
CA ASN A 491 -21.63 -7.19 -11.07
C ASN A 491 -22.02 -7.25 -12.56
N ASP A 492 -21.50 -6.32 -13.38
CA ASP A 492 -21.83 -6.20 -14.79
C ASP A 492 -20.56 -5.99 -15.62
N LYS A 493 -20.37 -6.83 -16.62
CA LYS A 493 -19.23 -6.79 -17.53
C LYS A 493 -19.15 -5.53 -18.38
N GLY A 494 -20.23 -4.80 -18.56
CA GLY A 494 -20.25 -3.50 -19.25
C GLY A 494 -19.69 -2.36 -18.41
N ASN A 495 -19.57 -2.54 -17.08
CA ASN A 495 -19.16 -1.49 -16.16
C ASN A 495 -17.90 -1.86 -15.34
N SER A 496 -17.40 -3.08 -15.46
CA SER A 496 -16.26 -3.56 -14.69
C SER A 496 -15.35 -4.48 -15.50
N VAL A 497 -14.07 -4.49 -15.14
CA VAL A 497 -13.06 -5.36 -15.75
C VAL A 497 -13.14 -6.78 -15.19
N LEU A 498 -13.53 -6.90 -13.93
CA LEU A 498 -13.58 -8.15 -13.18
C LEU A 498 -14.99 -8.43 -12.67
N ASP A 499 -15.28 -9.73 -12.51
CA ASP A 499 -16.46 -10.18 -11.79
C ASP A 499 -16.31 -10.01 -10.26
N ASN A 500 -17.35 -10.39 -9.51
CA ASN A 500 -17.37 -10.32 -8.04
C ASN A 500 -16.45 -11.35 -7.34
N TRP A 501 -15.80 -12.24 -8.10
CA TRP A 501 -14.79 -13.19 -7.65
C TRP A 501 -13.39 -12.85 -8.15
N ASN A 502 -13.19 -11.60 -8.60
CA ASN A 502 -11.91 -11.09 -9.10
C ASN A 502 -11.40 -11.72 -10.39
N ARG A 503 -12.26 -12.35 -11.19
CA ARG A 503 -11.92 -12.93 -12.49
C ARG A 503 -12.13 -11.93 -13.60
N LEU A 504 -11.27 -11.95 -14.60
CA LEU A 504 -11.56 -11.26 -15.86
C LEU A 504 -12.80 -11.85 -16.50
N TRP A 505 -13.75 -11.01 -16.94
CA TRP A 505 -15.03 -11.47 -17.50
C TRP A 505 -14.87 -12.42 -18.69
N GLU A 506 -13.98 -12.09 -19.60
CA GLU A 506 -13.77 -12.90 -20.83
C GLU A 506 -12.56 -13.85 -20.71
N CYS A 507 -11.86 -13.90 -19.56
CA CYS A 507 -10.70 -14.76 -19.32
C CYS A 507 -10.74 -15.34 -17.90
N ASN A 508 -11.58 -16.34 -17.68
CA ASN A 508 -12.04 -16.81 -16.37
C ASN A 508 -10.99 -17.49 -15.49
N ASN A 509 -9.82 -17.83 -16.03
CA ASN A 509 -8.70 -18.40 -15.28
C ASN A 509 -7.62 -17.36 -14.93
N VAL A 510 -7.94 -16.07 -15.00
CA VAL A 510 -7.08 -15.00 -14.55
C VAL A 510 -7.76 -14.23 -13.42
N LEU A 511 -7.11 -14.18 -12.26
CA LEU A 511 -7.55 -13.41 -11.10
C LEU A 511 -6.70 -12.15 -10.93
N VAL A 512 -7.34 -11.03 -10.58
CA VAL A 512 -6.69 -9.79 -10.17
C VAL A 512 -7.08 -9.51 -8.72
N VAL A 513 -6.13 -9.62 -7.79
CA VAL A 513 -6.43 -9.60 -6.35
C VAL A 513 -5.62 -8.59 -5.54
N ASP A 514 -4.82 -7.75 -6.21
CA ASP A 514 -4.15 -6.61 -5.59
C ASP A 514 -5.03 -5.34 -5.66
N GLY A 515 -4.46 -4.17 -5.41
CA GLY A 515 -5.21 -2.93 -5.42
C GLY A 515 -5.87 -2.57 -6.75
N ALA A 516 -5.49 -3.20 -7.86
CA ALA A 516 -6.09 -2.91 -9.15
C ALA A 516 -7.59 -3.25 -9.20
N CYS A 517 -8.05 -4.23 -8.43
CA CYS A 517 -9.43 -4.69 -8.42
C CYS A 517 -10.45 -3.76 -7.72
N TRP A 518 -10.00 -2.67 -7.11
CA TRP A 518 -10.83 -1.81 -6.26
C TRP A 518 -11.73 -0.86 -7.05
N PRO A 519 -13.05 -0.81 -6.78
CA PRO A 519 -13.96 0.18 -7.37
C PRO A 519 -13.82 1.56 -6.73
N THR A 520 -13.60 1.63 -5.40
CA THR A 520 -13.43 2.88 -4.63
C THR A 520 -12.25 2.75 -3.68
N SER A 521 -11.58 3.85 -3.31
CA SER A 521 -10.35 3.79 -2.52
C SER A 521 -10.58 3.58 -1.02
N SER A 522 -11.68 4.05 -0.46
CA SER A 522 -11.86 4.21 0.99
C SER A 522 -10.80 5.13 1.64
N TRP A 523 -10.84 5.30 2.97
CA TRP A 523 -9.83 6.09 3.70
C TRP A 523 -8.88 5.24 4.55
N GLN A 524 -9.19 3.97 4.78
CA GLN A 524 -8.37 3.04 5.53
C GLN A 524 -7.18 2.55 4.69
N SER A 525 -6.10 2.16 5.37
CA SER A 525 -4.93 1.54 4.72
C SER A 525 -5.35 0.25 3.99
N PRO A 526 -5.05 0.09 2.68
CA PRO A 526 -5.71 -0.92 1.84
C PRO A 526 -5.18 -2.35 2.02
N THR A 527 -3.99 -2.55 2.60
CA THR A 527 -3.26 -3.82 2.52
C THR A 527 -4.01 -5.00 3.14
N LEU A 528 -4.65 -4.81 4.32
CA LEU A 528 -5.40 -5.88 4.98
C LEU A 528 -6.60 -6.33 4.12
N THR A 529 -7.32 -5.37 3.55
CA THR A 529 -8.46 -5.64 2.66
C THR A 529 -8.02 -6.32 1.37
N MET A 530 -6.90 -5.91 0.77
CA MET A 530 -6.32 -6.61 -0.38
C MET A 530 -6.02 -8.08 -0.04
N MET A 531 -5.46 -8.35 1.15
CA MET A 531 -5.20 -9.73 1.59
C MET A 531 -6.49 -10.53 1.80
N ALA A 532 -7.54 -9.92 2.35
CA ALA A 532 -8.85 -10.55 2.56
C ALA A 532 -9.52 -10.90 1.22
N ILE A 533 -9.53 -9.96 0.26
CA ILE A 533 -10.02 -10.18 -1.11
C ILE A 533 -9.22 -11.31 -1.77
N THR A 534 -7.89 -11.28 -1.65
CA THR A 534 -7.02 -12.34 -2.20
C THR A 534 -7.40 -13.71 -1.66
N LYS A 535 -7.52 -13.84 -0.34
CA LYS A 535 -7.88 -15.11 0.30
C LYS A 535 -9.25 -15.60 -0.19
N ARG A 536 -10.26 -14.72 -0.20
CA ARG A 536 -11.62 -15.02 -0.67
C ARG A 536 -11.63 -15.52 -2.12
N ALA A 537 -10.96 -14.81 -3.03
CA ALA A 537 -10.90 -15.16 -4.45
C ALA A 537 -10.15 -16.49 -4.66
N CYS A 538 -9.02 -16.71 -3.98
CA CYS A 538 -8.26 -17.96 -4.05
C CYS A 538 -9.05 -19.15 -3.52
N GLU A 539 -9.79 -19.01 -2.43
CA GLU A 539 -10.64 -20.09 -1.90
C GLU A 539 -11.77 -20.46 -2.86
N LYS A 540 -12.37 -19.47 -3.53
CA LYS A 540 -13.36 -19.74 -4.59
C LYS A 540 -12.71 -20.50 -5.76
N ALA A 541 -11.55 -20.05 -6.22
CA ALA A 541 -10.83 -20.72 -7.29
C ALA A 541 -10.47 -22.17 -6.93
N ILE A 542 -10.05 -22.45 -5.70
CA ILE A 542 -9.76 -23.81 -5.23
C ILE A 542 -11.01 -24.69 -5.26
N ARG A 543 -12.17 -24.19 -4.84
CA ARG A 543 -13.44 -24.93 -4.94
C ARG A 543 -13.77 -25.29 -6.38
N ASP A 544 -13.60 -24.36 -7.31
CA ASP A 544 -13.87 -24.57 -8.73
C ASP A 544 -12.86 -25.52 -9.41
N PHE A 545 -11.64 -25.61 -8.88
CA PHE A 545 -10.62 -26.56 -9.37
C PHE A 545 -10.86 -28.01 -8.91
N LYS A 546 -11.51 -28.19 -7.76
CA LYS A 546 -11.72 -29.50 -7.14
C LYS A 546 -13.09 -30.11 -7.41
N GLY A 547 -14.02 -29.30 -7.88
CA GLY A 547 -15.35 -29.72 -8.33
C GLY A 547 -15.35 -30.08 -9.80
#